data_309e175cedceabef5ef0219ea302c22f
#
_entry.id   309e175cedceabef5ef0219ea302c22f
#
_cell.length_a   1.000
_cell.length_b   1.000
_cell.length_c   1.000
_cell.angle_alpha   90.00
_cell.angle_beta   90.00
_cell.angle_gamma   90.00
#
_symmetry.space_group_name_H-M   'P 1'
#
loop_
_entity.id
_entity.type
_entity.pdbx_description
1 polymer ?
#
loop_
_entity_poly.entity_id
_entity_poly.type
_entity_poly.pdbx_seq_one_letter_code
_entity_poly.pdbx_strand_id
1 'polypeptide(L)'
;MAKAKSTGKDPAGGSTDPLVSAEERQRLIAEAAYFRAQQRGFAGGDPLDDWLAAERQINQALPGPRQQKEELAAYEKLRKAVGKILAETRDTVNAETLKQAFDKATAELRKTGEYTAETINKIADSLRKDMTSAAMNMGPKWGAFSDKTADLFSVWRDRGSQFLARAADAMADWLQQTGDRLEQQVYRTGEMVHSGTFECANCGERVVLRTSAHLPPCAKCHKMEFRRV
;
A
#
# COMPACT_ATOMS: atom_id res chain seq x y z
N MET A 1 -23.03 32.12 20.02
CA MET A 1 -22.51 30.73 19.93
C MET A 1 -22.21 30.42 18.48
N ALA A 2 -20.98 30.60 18.05
CA ALA A 2 -20.52 30.39 16.66
C ALA A 2 -19.96 28.97 16.55
N LYS A 3 -20.61 28.14 15.72
CA LYS A 3 -20.10 26.81 15.33
C LYS A 3 -18.91 26.98 14.40
N ALA A 4 -17.72 26.61 14.85
CA ALA A 4 -16.54 26.46 14.01
C ALA A 4 -16.78 25.30 13.05
N LYS A 5 -16.89 25.61 11.76
CA LYS A 5 -16.81 24.63 10.67
C LYS A 5 -15.36 24.17 10.56
N SER A 6 -15.09 22.93 10.95
CA SER A 6 -13.84 22.25 10.57
C SER A 6 -13.91 21.95 9.08
N THR A 7 -13.22 22.72 8.26
CA THR A 7 -12.95 22.41 6.87
C THR A 7 -11.91 21.30 6.83
N GLY A 8 -12.38 20.05 6.83
CA GLY A 8 -11.56 18.91 6.47
C GLY A 8 -11.10 19.09 5.02
N LYS A 9 -9.84 19.43 4.82
CA LYS A 9 -9.19 19.47 3.52
C LYS A 9 -9.12 18.02 3.03
N ASP A 10 -10.02 17.64 2.14
CA ASP A 10 -10.01 16.33 1.49
C ASP A 10 -8.68 16.16 0.72
N PRO A 11 -7.87 15.13 0.99
CA PRO A 11 -6.76 14.79 0.12
C PRO A 11 -7.30 14.03 -1.09
N ALA A 12 -8.01 14.74 -1.97
CA ALA A 12 -8.56 14.16 -3.19
C ALA A 12 -7.64 14.45 -4.37
N GLY A 13 -7.14 13.37 -4.96
CA GLY A 13 -6.59 13.35 -6.32
C GLY A 13 -5.10 13.68 -6.37
N GLY A 14 -4.31 12.74 -6.87
CA GLY A 14 -2.93 12.80 -7.40
C GLY A 14 -2.09 14.05 -7.11
N SER A 15 -2.05 14.51 -5.87
CA SER A 15 -1.30 15.71 -5.52
C SER A 15 0.19 15.40 -5.60
N THR A 16 0.90 16.28 -6.27
CA THR A 16 2.37 16.26 -6.37
C THR A 16 3.02 16.77 -5.07
N ASP A 17 2.21 16.98 -4.04
CA ASP A 17 2.67 17.43 -2.74
C ASP A 17 3.41 16.30 -2.02
N PRO A 18 4.48 16.63 -1.29
CA PRO A 18 5.19 15.63 -0.50
C PRO A 18 4.23 15.01 0.55
N LEU A 19 4.38 13.70 0.83
CA LEU A 19 3.58 12.98 1.84
C LEU A 19 3.63 13.63 3.22
N VAL A 20 4.74 14.27 3.52
CA VAL A 20 5.00 15.01 4.76
C VAL A 20 5.68 16.33 4.43
N SER A 21 5.45 17.38 5.24
CA SER A 21 6.18 18.63 5.10
C SER A 21 7.68 18.45 5.39
N ALA A 22 8.49 19.42 4.99
CA ALA A 22 9.93 19.40 5.28
C ALA A 22 10.20 19.37 6.80
N GLU A 23 9.42 20.17 7.56
CA GLU A 23 9.51 20.23 9.02
C GLU A 23 9.10 18.91 9.66
N GLU A 24 8.06 18.28 9.17
CA GLU A 24 7.60 16.99 9.67
C GLU A 24 8.62 15.88 9.35
N ARG A 25 9.20 15.89 8.15
CA ARG A 25 10.29 14.98 7.78
C ARG A 25 11.48 15.13 8.71
N GLN A 26 11.91 16.36 8.97
CA GLN A 26 13.02 16.64 9.89
C GLN A 26 12.73 16.15 11.31
N ARG A 27 11.50 16.33 11.79
CA ARG A 27 11.06 15.82 13.08
C ARG A 27 11.11 14.29 13.15
N LEU A 28 10.64 13.60 12.11
CA LEU A 28 10.70 12.13 12.04
C LEU A 28 12.15 11.62 12.06
N ILE A 29 13.06 12.31 11.35
CA ILE A 29 14.50 11.99 11.36
C ILE A 29 15.07 12.17 12.76
N ALA A 30 14.77 13.29 13.42
CA ALA A 30 15.24 13.57 14.78
C ALA A 30 14.75 12.53 15.80
N GLU A 31 13.45 12.15 15.72
CA GLU A 31 12.86 11.11 16.57
C GLU A 31 13.54 9.75 16.34
N ALA A 32 13.75 9.37 15.08
CA ALA A 32 14.43 8.13 14.74
C ALA A 32 15.90 8.11 15.21
N ALA A 33 16.62 9.22 15.05
CA ALA A 33 18.00 9.36 15.54
C ALA A 33 18.07 9.27 17.07
N TYR A 34 17.13 9.90 17.77
CA TYR A 34 17.04 9.81 19.23
C TYR A 34 16.83 8.36 19.70
N PHE A 35 15.90 7.61 19.09
CA PHE A 35 15.68 6.21 19.46
C PHE A 35 16.90 5.33 19.17
N ARG A 36 17.66 5.60 18.12
CA ARG A 36 18.93 4.89 17.86
C ARG A 36 19.96 5.13 18.96
N ALA A 37 20.14 6.40 19.36
CA ALA A 37 21.01 6.76 20.47
C ALA A 37 20.53 6.12 21.79
N GLN A 38 19.23 6.11 22.06
CA GLN A 38 18.64 5.48 23.24
C GLN A 38 18.87 3.97 23.28
N GLN A 39 18.75 3.25 22.16
CA GLN A 39 18.99 1.81 22.10
C GLN A 39 20.41 1.41 22.50
N ARG A 40 21.41 2.27 22.27
CA ARG A 40 22.77 2.04 22.75
C ARG A 40 23.07 2.72 24.10
N GLY A 41 22.03 3.19 24.82
CA GLY A 41 22.13 3.82 26.13
C GLY A 41 22.84 5.18 26.12
N PHE A 42 22.81 5.93 25.00
CA PHE A 42 23.49 7.19 24.76
C PHE A 42 25.01 7.12 24.99
N ALA A 43 25.58 5.92 25.03
CA ALA A 43 27.00 5.69 25.25
C ALA A 43 27.66 5.26 23.93
N GLY A 44 28.82 5.87 23.63
CA GLY A 44 29.55 5.60 22.40
C GLY A 44 28.82 6.05 21.13
N GLY A 45 29.50 5.96 19.99
CA GLY A 45 28.96 6.37 18.69
C GLY A 45 28.92 7.90 18.48
N ASP A 46 28.73 8.28 17.21
CA ASP A 46 28.62 9.67 16.81
C ASP A 46 27.13 10.03 16.62
N PRO A 47 26.65 11.13 17.24
CA PRO A 47 25.28 11.62 17.00
C PRO A 47 25.00 11.93 15.51
N LEU A 48 26.02 12.28 14.73
CA LEU A 48 25.90 12.51 13.30
C LEU A 48 25.61 11.20 12.56
N ASP A 49 26.25 10.10 12.94
CA ASP A 49 25.99 8.78 12.34
C ASP A 49 24.58 8.32 12.61
N ASP A 50 24.03 8.57 13.82
CA ASP A 50 22.64 8.29 14.14
C ASP A 50 21.68 9.09 13.25
N TRP A 51 21.97 10.39 13.08
CA TRP A 51 21.19 11.27 12.24
C TRP A 51 21.19 10.79 10.78
N LEU A 52 22.38 10.55 10.20
CA LEU A 52 22.51 10.09 8.82
C LEU A 52 21.86 8.73 8.58
N ALA A 53 21.94 7.83 9.56
CA ALA A 53 21.28 6.55 9.48
C ALA A 53 19.75 6.66 9.59
N ALA A 54 19.25 7.53 10.47
CA ALA A 54 17.84 7.85 10.59
C ALA A 54 17.30 8.53 9.31
N GLU A 55 18.07 9.47 8.75
CA GLU A 55 17.71 10.13 7.50
C GLU A 55 17.57 9.13 6.34
N ARG A 56 18.53 8.21 6.19
CA ARG A 56 18.43 7.14 5.18
C ARG A 56 17.18 6.30 5.39
N GLN A 57 16.88 5.90 6.62
CA GLN A 57 15.71 5.12 6.97
C GLN A 57 14.40 5.84 6.63
N ILE A 58 14.28 7.11 6.98
CA ILE A 58 13.08 7.93 6.70
C ILE A 58 12.94 8.18 5.20
N ASN A 59 14.05 8.43 4.48
CA ASN A 59 14.03 8.64 3.04
C ASN A 59 13.63 7.37 2.26
N GLN A 60 13.98 6.18 2.76
CA GLN A 60 13.51 4.91 2.19
C GLN A 60 12.02 4.66 2.47
N ALA A 61 11.54 5.03 3.67
CA ALA A 61 10.15 4.87 4.06
C ALA A 61 9.21 5.90 3.41
N LEU A 62 9.69 7.14 3.21
CA LEU A 62 8.90 8.25 2.69
C LEU A 62 9.45 8.70 1.33
N PRO A 63 8.94 8.15 0.23
CA PRO A 63 9.41 8.51 -1.10
C PRO A 63 9.21 10.00 -1.38
N GLY A 64 10.16 10.62 -2.08
CA GLY A 64 10.07 12.00 -2.53
C GLY A 64 8.99 12.18 -3.62
N PRO A 65 8.56 13.42 -3.94
CA PRO A 65 7.46 13.66 -4.87
C PRO A 65 7.66 13.05 -6.26
N ARG A 66 8.89 13.04 -6.78
CA ARG A 66 9.23 12.39 -8.06
C ARG A 66 9.06 10.88 -7.98
N GLN A 67 9.59 10.27 -6.93
CA GLN A 67 9.50 8.83 -6.69
C GLN A 67 8.05 8.40 -6.47
N GLN A 68 7.24 9.21 -5.75
CA GLN A 68 5.80 8.95 -5.57
C GLN A 68 5.06 8.86 -6.90
N LYS A 69 5.34 9.77 -7.85
CA LYS A 69 4.73 9.73 -9.18
C LYS A 69 5.15 8.50 -9.97
N GLU A 70 6.42 8.16 -9.90
CA GLU A 70 6.98 6.99 -10.58
C GLU A 70 6.39 5.69 -10.02
N GLU A 71 6.36 5.54 -8.68
CA GLU A 71 5.78 4.38 -8.01
C GLU A 71 4.27 4.25 -8.29
N LEU A 72 3.52 5.37 -8.29
CA LEU A 72 2.10 5.36 -8.62
C LEU A 72 1.86 4.90 -10.06
N ALA A 73 2.63 5.45 -11.02
CA ALA A 73 2.51 5.07 -12.42
C ALA A 73 2.83 3.59 -12.65
N ALA A 74 3.89 3.09 -12.00
CA ALA A 74 4.29 1.70 -12.05
C ALA A 74 3.23 0.78 -11.42
N TYR A 75 2.67 1.17 -10.27
CA TYR A 75 1.61 0.43 -9.58
C TYR A 75 0.36 0.29 -10.45
N GLU A 76 -0.12 1.39 -11.02
CA GLU A 76 -1.29 1.38 -11.90
C GLU A 76 -1.05 0.54 -13.17
N LYS A 77 0.17 0.59 -13.72
CA LYS A 77 0.55 -0.21 -14.89
C LYS A 77 0.55 -1.70 -14.57
N LEU A 78 1.17 -2.09 -13.45
CA LEU A 78 1.19 -3.48 -12.99
C LEU A 78 -0.22 -3.98 -12.69
N ARG A 79 -1.02 -3.20 -11.96
CA ARG A 79 -2.41 -3.52 -11.64
C ARG A 79 -3.24 -3.81 -12.87
N LYS A 80 -3.16 -2.92 -13.89
CA LYS A 80 -3.87 -3.09 -15.16
C LYS A 80 -3.40 -4.33 -15.93
N ALA A 81 -2.09 -4.61 -15.93
CA ALA A 81 -1.54 -5.79 -16.60
C ALA A 81 -2.01 -7.08 -15.95
N VAL A 82 -1.97 -7.18 -14.62
CA VAL A 82 -2.51 -8.34 -13.87
C VAL A 82 -4.00 -8.51 -14.17
N GLY A 83 -4.80 -7.44 -14.07
CA GLY A 83 -6.23 -7.46 -14.36
C GLY A 83 -6.54 -7.94 -15.78
N LYS A 84 -5.77 -7.48 -16.79
CA LYS A 84 -5.92 -7.91 -18.18
C LYS A 84 -5.63 -9.39 -18.36
N ILE A 85 -4.53 -9.89 -17.81
CA ILE A 85 -4.16 -11.31 -17.90
C ILE A 85 -5.22 -12.19 -17.27
N LEU A 86 -5.73 -11.80 -16.07
CA LEU A 86 -6.81 -12.53 -15.41
C LEU A 86 -8.14 -12.49 -16.20
N ALA A 87 -8.43 -11.37 -16.89
CA ALA A 87 -9.61 -11.25 -17.74
C ALA A 87 -9.54 -12.16 -18.98
N GLU A 88 -8.36 -12.34 -19.55
CA GLU A 88 -8.10 -13.19 -20.70
C GLU A 88 -8.09 -14.69 -20.34
N THR A 89 -7.89 -15.02 -19.07
CA THR A 89 -7.92 -16.39 -18.58
C THR A 89 -9.35 -16.94 -18.68
N ARG A 90 -9.57 -17.90 -19.57
CA ARG A 90 -10.88 -18.55 -19.77
C ARG A 90 -11.21 -19.56 -18.67
N ASP A 91 -10.18 -20.05 -17.98
CA ASP A 91 -10.27 -21.04 -16.94
C ASP A 91 -10.65 -20.41 -15.58
N THR A 92 -10.99 -21.25 -14.63
CA THR A 92 -11.25 -20.82 -13.26
C THR A 92 -10.01 -20.19 -12.66
N VAL A 93 -10.15 -19.00 -12.05
CA VAL A 93 -9.07 -18.38 -11.27
C VAL A 93 -8.77 -19.29 -10.09
N ASN A 94 -7.51 -19.70 -9.99
CA ASN A 94 -6.94 -20.48 -8.90
C ASN A 94 -5.59 -19.87 -8.49
N ALA A 95 -4.98 -20.40 -7.44
CA ALA A 95 -3.70 -19.89 -6.93
C ALA A 95 -2.60 -19.85 -7.99
N GLU A 96 -2.54 -20.85 -8.84
CA GLU A 96 -1.53 -20.96 -9.90
C GLU A 96 -1.75 -19.93 -11.01
N THR A 97 -3.00 -19.76 -11.50
CA THR A 97 -3.31 -18.75 -12.54
C THR A 97 -3.08 -17.34 -12.03
N LEU A 98 -3.33 -17.08 -10.74
CA LEU A 98 -3.06 -15.80 -10.11
C LEU A 98 -1.56 -15.53 -10.03
N LYS A 99 -0.78 -16.50 -9.58
CA LYS A 99 0.68 -16.42 -9.53
C LYS A 99 1.25 -16.16 -10.93
N GLN A 100 0.84 -16.93 -11.93
CA GLN A 100 1.28 -16.77 -13.32
C GLN A 100 0.94 -15.38 -13.87
N ALA A 101 -0.25 -14.85 -13.55
CA ALA A 101 -0.64 -13.50 -13.97
C ALA A 101 0.29 -12.43 -13.36
N PHE A 102 0.63 -12.56 -12.07
CA PHE A 102 1.59 -11.67 -11.41
C PHE A 102 2.99 -11.79 -11.99
N ASP A 103 3.50 -13.01 -12.14
CA ASP A 103 4.84 -13.25 -12.64
C ASP A 103 4.99 -12.72 -14.07
N LYS A 104 3.99 -12.98 -14.93
CA LYS A 104 3.95 -12.49 -16.30
C LYS A 104 3.88 -10.96 -16.36
N ALA A 105 2.97 -10.34 -15.62
CA ALA A 105 2.83 -8.88 -15.58
C ALA A 105 4.10 -8.20 -15.06
N THR A 106 4.72 -8.75 -14.03
CA THR A 106 5.98 -8.25 -13.46
C THR A 106 7.13 -8.40 -14.46
N ALA A 107 7.22 -9.53 -15.17
CA ALA A 107 8.22 -9.76 -16.20
C ALA A 107 8.04 -8.81 -17.39
N GLU A 108 6.80 -8.56 -17.82
CA GLU A 108 6.51 -7.59 -18.87
C GLU A 108 6.93 -6.17 -18.46
N LEU A 109 6.62 -5.77 -17.21
CA LEU A 109 7.00 -4.46 -16.72
C LEU A 109 8.53 -4.29 -16.64
N ARG A 110 9.26 -5.34 -16.23
CA ARG A 110 10.74 -5.34 -16.25
C ARG A 110 11.33 -5.17 -17.63
N LYS A 111 10.71 -5.78 -18.65
CA LYS A 111 11.17 -5.69 -20.04
C LYS A 111 11.07 -4.29 -20.62
N THR A 112 10.16 -3.45 -20.12
CA THR A 112 10.03 -2.07 -20.59
C THR A 112 11.26 -1.22 -20.27
N GLY A 113 12.02 -1.57 -19.22
CA GLY A 113 13.17 -0.78 -18.75
C GLY A 113 12.81 0.59 -18.17
N GLU A 114 11.50 0.88 -18.00
CA GLU A 114 11.03 2.19 -17.51
C GLU A 114 11.25 2.36 -15.99
N TYR A 115 11.30 1.25 -15.25
CA TYR A 115 11.38 1.24 -13.79
C TYR A 115 12.54 0.38 -13.32
N THR A 116 13.13 0.75 -12.18
CA THR A 116 14.16 -0.07 -11.56
C THR A 116 13.59 -1.39 -11.03
N ALA A 117 14.44 -2.41 -10.90
CA ALA A 117 14.02 -3.69 -10.30
C ALA A 117 13.51 -3.52 -8.87
N GLU A 118 14.10 -2.60 -8.11
CA GLU A 118 13.69 -2.27 -6.74
C GLU A 118 12.27 -1.68 -6.73
N THR A 119 11.99 -0.68 -7.58
CA THR A 119 10.65 -0.09 -7.71
C THR A 119 9.63 -1.17 -8.08
N ILE A 120 9.94 -2.02 -9.06
CA ILE A 120 9.02 -3.07 -9.51
C ILE A 120 8.73 -4.08 -8.37
N ASN A 121 9.74 -4.49 -7.63
CA ASN A 121 9.55 -5.41 -6.50
C ASN A 121 8.68 -4.76 -5.43
N LYS A 122 8.99 -3.53 -5.02
CA LYS A 122 8.23 -2.78 -4.02
C LYS A 122 6.74 -2.68 -4.38
N ILE A 123 6.43 -2.29 -5.62
CA ILE A 123 5.03 -2.16 -6.05
C ILE A 123 4.33 -3.52 -6.24
N ALA A 124 5.06 -4.57 -6.64
CA ALA A 124 4.50 -5.91 -6.74
C ALA A 124 4.09 -6.44 -5.36
N ASP A 125 4.92 -6.22 -4.34
CA ASP A 125 4.61 -6.60 -2.96
C ASP A 125 3.42 -5.80 -2.41
N SER A 126 3.37 -4.48 -2.67
CA SER A 126 2.23 -3.64 -2.29
C SER A 126 0.93 -4.10 -2.97
N LEU A 127 0.96 -4.38 -4.27
CA LEU A 127 -0.22 -4.86 -4.99
C LEU A 127 -0.68 -6.24 -4.49
N ARG A 128 0.26 -7.16 -4.21
CA ARG A 128 -0.04 -8.47 -3.64
C ARG A 128 -0.74 -8.32 -2.29
N LYS A 129 -0.21 -7.47 -1.43
CA LYS A 129 -0.76 -7.16 -0.10
C LYS A 129 -2.17 -6.58 -0.19
N ASP A 130 -2.38 -5.63 -1.10
CA ASP A 130 -3.70 -5.04 -1.33
C ASP A 130 -4.73 -6.06 -1.82
N MET A 131 -4.35 -6.92 -2.76
CA MET A 131 -5.24 -7.98 -3.26
C MET A 131 -5.59 -8.99 -2.17
N THR A 132 -4.62 -9.35 -1.34
CA THR A 132 -4.82 -10.23 -0.18
C THR A 132 -5.78 -9.63 0.84
N SER A 133 -5.54 -8.38 1.24
CA SER A 133 -6.42 -7.67 2.19
C SER A 133 -7.84 -7.55 1.65
N ALA A 134 -7.96 -7.28 0.36
CA ALA A 134 -9.28 -7.21 -0.27
C ALA A 134 -9.98 -8.57 -0.24
N ALA A 135 -9.29 -9.67 -0.56
CA ALA A 135 -9.87 -11.01 -0.52
C ALA A 135 -10.35 -11.42 0.89
N MET A 136 -9.58 -11.09 1.93
CA MET A 136 -9.93 -11.39 3.32
C MET A 136 -11.09 -10.58 3.85
N ASN A 137 -11.17 -9.28 3.48
CA ASN A 137 -12.25 -8.40 3.93
C ASN A 137 -13.57 -8.65 3.18
N MET A 138 -13.51 -9.40 2.10
CA MET A 138 -14.64 -9.66 1.24
C MET A 138 -15.52 -10.83 1.64
N GLY A 139 -15.32 -11.57 2.67
CA GLY A 139 -16.17 -12.64 3.18
C GLY A 139 -17.58 -12.74 2.57
N PRO A 140 -18.53 -13.54 3.03
CA PRO A 140 -19.83 -13.78 2.37
C PRO A 140 -20.73 -12.53 2.18
N LYS A 141 -20.31 -11.36 2.63
CA LYS A 141 -21.03 -10.07 2.49
C LYS A 141 -20.72 -9.29 1.20
N TRP A 142 -20.20 -9.93 0.20
CA TRP A 142 -19.84 -9.32 -1.09
C TRP A 142 -20.94 -8.51 -1.79
N GLY A 143 -22.19 -8.84 -1.60
CA GLY A 143 -23.33 -8.16 -2.24
C GLY A 143 -23.57 -6.70 -1.82
N ALA A 144 -22.89 -6.20 -0.79
CA ALA A 144 -23.07 -4.84 -0.26
C ALA A 144 -21.90 -3.89 -0.59
N PHE A 145 -20.89 -4.37 -1.30
CA PHE A 145 -19.73 -3.54 -1.65
C PHE A 145 -20.02 -2.73 -2.91
N SER A 146 -20.57 -1.52 -2.69
CA SER A 146 -21.00 -0.61 -3.73
C SER A 146 -19.83 -0.11 -4.59
N ASP A 147 -20.13 0.13 -5.83
CA ASP A 147 -19.62 0.91 -6.95
C ASP A 147 -18.30 1.73 -6.83
N LYS A 148 -17.71 1.91 -5.66
CA LYS A 148 -16.57 2.81 -5.44
C LYS A 148 -15.20 2.12 -5.40
N THR A 149 -15.16 0.80 -5.29
CA THR A 149 -13.92 -0.01 -5.41
C THR A 149 -13.84 -0.78 -6.72
N ALA A 150 -14.68 -0.40 -7.66
CA ALA A 150 -14.95 -1.11 -8.90
C ALA A 150 -13.72 -1.36 -9.80
N ASP A 151 -12.71 -0.52 -9.74
CA ASP A 151 -11.65 -0.55 -10.74
C ASP A 151 -10.63 -1.69 -10.59
N LEU A 152 -10.37 -2.19 -9.39
CA LEU A 152 -9.47 -3.34 -9.20
C LEU A 152 -10.18 -4.65 -9.52
N PHE A 153 -11.48 -4.69 -9.27
CA PHE A 153 -12.30 -5.86 -9.36
C PHE A 153 -13.39 -5.78 -10.43
N SER A 154 -13.35 -4.78 -11.32
CA SER A 154 -14.34 -4.65 -12.41
C SER A 154 -14.42 -5.92 -13.24
N VAL A 155 -13.28 -6.52 -13.56
CA VAL A 155 -13.17 -7.80 -14.26
C VAL A 155 -13.82 -8.96 -13.47
N TRP A 156 -13.73 -8.90 -12.14
CA TRP A 156 -14.28 -9.92 -11.26
C TRP A 156 -15.79 -9.74 -11.07
N ARG A 157 -16.26 -8.50 -10.98
CA ARG A 157 -17.69 -8.18 -10.87
C ARG A 157 -18.48 -8.67 -12.07
N ASP A 158 -17.96 -8.52 -13.29
CA ASP A 158 -18.66 -8.86 -14.52
C ASP A 158 -18.83 -10.38 -14.72
N ARG A 159 -18.12 -11.21 -13.96
CA ARG A 159 -18.18 -12.68 -14.02
C ARG A 159 -19.06 -13.35 -12.95
N GLY A 160 -19.69 -12.56 -12.06
CA GLY A 160 -20.64 -13.05 -11.05
C GLY A 160 -20.01 -13.56 -9.73
N SER A 161 -20.87 -13.79 -8.73
CA SER A 161 -20.49 -14.09 -7.34
C SER A 161 -19.71 -15.38 -7.14
N GLN A 162 -19.93 -16.39 -7.98
CA GLN A 162 -19.20 -17.68 -7.89
C GLN A 162 -17.73 -17.55 -8.32
N PHE A 163 -17.46 -16.69 -9.30
CA PHE A 163 -16.10 -16.39 -9.71
C PHE A 163 -15.31 -15.69 -8.59
N LEU A 164 -15.97 -14.80 -7.87
CA LEU A 164 -15.38 -14.03 -6.77
C LEU A 164 -15.03 -14.91 -5.56
N ALA A 165 -15.92 -15.85 -5.21
CA ALA A 165 -15.63 -16.80 -4.14
C ALA A 165 -14.40 -17.65 -4.48
N ARG A 166 -14.31 -18.18 -5.70
CA ARG A 166 -13.14 -18.96 -6.15
C ARG A 166 -11.86 -18.14 -6.21
N ALA A 167 -11.95 -16.86 -6.58
CA ALA A 167 -10.79 -15.97 -6.58
C ALA A 167 -10.29 -15.68 -5.15
N ALA A 168 -11.20 -15.56 -4.18
CA ALA A 168 -10.82 -15.40 -2.76
C ALA A 168 -10.15 -16.67 -2.21
N ASP A 169 -10.69 -17.85 -2.51
CA ASP A 169 -10.10 -19.14 -2.13
C ASP A 169 -8.72 -19.32 -2.78
N ALA A 170 -8.60 -19.00 -4.07
CA ALA A 170 -7.33 -19.06 -4.80
C ALA A 170 -6.27 -18.11 -4.22
N MET A 171 -6.68 -16.95 -3.73
CA MET A 171 -5.79 -16.00 -3.07
C MET A 171 -5.31 -16.55 -1.72
N ALA A 172 -6.21 -17.15 -0.93
CA ALA A 172 -5.86 -17.77 0.34
C ALA A 172 -4.87 -18.92 0.15
N ASP A 173 -5.11 -19.80 -0.84
CA ASP A 173 -4.22 -20.92 -1.18
C ASP A 173 -2.85 -20.43 -1.66
N TRP A 174 -2.82 -19.36 -2.48
CA TRP A 174 -1.58 -18.77 -2.97
C TRP A 174 -0.73 -18.21 -1.84
N LEU A 175 -1.34 -17.55 -0.85
CA LEU A 175 -0.65 -17.03 0.33
C LEU A 175 -0.07 -18.15 1.20
N GLN A 176 -0.83 -19.22 1.40
CA GLN A 176 -0.30 -20.38 2.14
C GLN A 176 0.91 -20.99 1.45
N GLN A 177 0.92 -21.04 0.11
CA GLN A 177 2.03 -21.59 -0.68
C GLN A 177 3.27 -20.66 -0.69
N THR A 178 3.07 -19.34 -0.64
CA THR A 178 4.18 -18.36 -0.63
C THR A 178 4.80 -18.18 0.76
N GLY A 179 4.21 -18.79 1.81
CA GLY A 179 4.73 -18.72 3.17
C GLY A 179 4.57 -17.35 3.83
N ASP A 180 3.85 -16.43 3.18
CA ASP A 180 3.48 -15.15 3.76
C ASP A 180 2.50 -15.39 4.91
N ARG A 181 3.03 -15.44 6.13
CA ARG A 181 2.19 -15.56 7.33
C ARG A 181 1.17 -14.41 7.33
N LEU A 182 -0.08 -14.79 7.55
CA LEU A 182 -1.22 -13.89 7.75
C LEU A 182 -1.13 -13.14 9.10
N GLU A 183 0.06 -12.74 9.51
CA GLU A 183 0.21 -11.77 10.58
C GLU A 183 -0.49 -10.50 10.10
N GLN A 184 -1.35 -9.95 10.95
CA GLN A 184 -2.16 -8.74 10.72
C GLN A 184 -1.45 -7.79 9.76
N GLN A 185 -1.98 -7.65 8.53
CA GLN A 185 -1.28 -6.90 7.48
C GLN A 185 -1.17 -5.45 7.90
N VAL A 186 -0.03 -5.11 8.48
CA VAL A 186 0.30 -3.75 8.88
C VAL A 186 0.77 -3.00 7.64
N TYR A 187 0.06 -1.94 7.30
CA TYR A 187 0.46 -0.98 6.27
C TYR A 187 1.29 0.13 6.89
N ARG A 188 2.28 0.62 6.16
CA ARG A 188 3.14 1.69 6.65
C ARG A 188 3.00 2.95 5.82
N THR A 189 3.19 4.10 6.46
CA THR A 189 3.30 5.37 5.77
C THR A 189 4.36 5.30 4.66
N GLY A 190 4.04 5.87 3.49
CA GLY A 190 4.90 5.80 2.30
C GLY A 190 4.72 4.53 1.47
N GLU A 191 3.96 3.56 1.95
CA GLU A 191 3.59 2.38 1.18
C GLU A 191 2.54 2.72 0.13
N MET A 192 2.71 2.21 -1.09
CA MET A 192 1.74 2.36 -2.17
C MET A 192 0.55 1.45 -1.89
N VAL A 193 -0.65 2.01 -1.85
CA VAL A 193 -1.88 1.27 -1.56
C VAL A 193 -3.01 1.64 -2.52
N HIS A 194 -3.94 0.72 -2.72
CA HIS A 194 -5.18 1.00 -3.43
C HIS A 194 -6.20 1.70 -2.54
N SER A 195 -7.25 2.27 -3.18
CA SER A 195 -8.37 2.91 -2.47
C SER A 195 -8.92 2.03 -1.34
N GLY A 196 -9.27 2.65 -0.23
CA GLY A 196 -9.80 1.97 0.95
C GLY A 196 -9.73 2.82 2.20
N THR A 197 -10.17 2.24 3.31
CA THR A 197 -10.08 2.86 4.64
C THR A 197 -8.96 2.19 5.43
N PHE A 198 -8.13 3.01 6.03
CA PHE A 198 -7.00 2.57 6.85
C PHE A 198 -7.13 3.17 8.24
N GLU A 199 -7.03 2.34 9.26
CA GLU A 199 -7.12 2.75 10.66
C GLU A 199 -5.71 2.75 11.29
N CYS A 200 -5.35 3.86 11.93
CA CYS A 200 -4.08 3.97 12.64
C CYS A 200 -3.99 2.95 13.77
N ALA A 201 -2.95 2.12 13.77
CA ALA A 201 -2.74 1.08 14.77
C ALA A 201 -2.56 1.64 16.20
N ASN A 202 -2.15 2.92 16.33
CA ASN A 202 -1.89 3.55 17.61
C ASN A 202 -3.10 4.28 18.21
N CYS A 203 -3.87 5.04 17.41
CA CYS A 203 -4.93 5.91 17.94
C CYS A 203 -6.31 5.69 17.33
N GLY A 204 -6.47 4.73 16.41
CA GLY A 204 -7.73 4.41 15.77
C GLY A 204 -8.25 5.45 14.77
N GLU A 205 -7.48 6.52 14.48
CA GLU A 205 -7.86 7.51 13.47
C GLU A 205 -7.91 6.87 12.09
N ARG A 206 -8.91 7.25 11.28
CA ARG A 206 -9.15 6.65 9.97
C ARG A 206 -8.74 7.57 8.83
N VAL A 207 -7.99 7.02 7.90
CA VAL A 207 -7.62 7.65 6.63
C VAL A 207 -8.38 6.96 5.51
N VAL A 208 -9.15 7.72 4.72
CA VAL A 208 -9.89 7.21 3.56
C VAL A 208 -9.19 7.65 2.29
N LEU A 209 -8.69 6.69 1.52
CA LEU A 209 -8.13 6.92 0.20
C LEU A 209 -9.15 6.56 -0.86
N ARG A 210 -9.47 7.50 -1.76
CA ARG A 210 -10.45 7.30 -2.84
C ARG A 210 -9.84 6.72 -4.11
N THR A 211 -8.53 6.85 -4.27
CA THR A 211 -7.74 6.35 -5.40
C THR A 211 -6.47 5.71 -4.87
N SER A 212 -5.74 5.00 -5.73
CA SER A 212 -4.41 4.49 -5.39
C SER A 212 -3.49 5.67 -5.03
N ALA A 213 -2.83 5.58 -3.89
CA ALA A 213 -1.91 6.62 -3.39
C ALA A 213 -0.91 6.03 -2.39
N HIS A 214 0.12 6.80 -2.07
CA HIS A 214 0.97 6.50 -0.92
C HIS A 214 0.23 6.82 0.38
N LEU A 215 0.31 5.93 1.35
CA LEU A 215 -0.34 6.09 2.65
C LEU A 215 0.34 7.22 3.44
N PRO A 216 -0.38 8.29 3.82
CA PRO A 216 0.19 9.38 4.60
C PRO A 216 0.37 8.97 6.07
N PRO A 217 1.16 9.71 6.87
CA PRO A 217 1.21 9.52 8.31
C PRO A 217 -0.13 9.86 8.95
N CYS A 218 -0.39 9.33 10.14
CA CYS A 218 -1.62 9.61 10.87
C CYS A 218 -1.74 11.11 11.18
N ALA A 219 -2.83 11.74 10.73
CA ALA A 219 -3.06 13.17 10.95
C ALA A 219 -3.20 13.54 12.43
N LYS A 220 -3.59 12.58 13.30
CA LYS A 220 -3.83 12.82 14.73
C LYS A 220 -2.61 12.57 15.60
N CYS A 221 -1.90 11.45 15.39
CA CYS A 221 -0.80 11.05 16.27
C CYS A 221 0.54 10.90 15.58
N HIS A 222 0.60 11.17 14.28
CA HIS A 222 1.80 11.11 13.41
C HIS A 222 2.49 9.73 13.36
N LYS A 223 1.88 8.67 13.91
CA LYS A 223 2.41 7.31 13.78
C LYS A 223 2.21 6.78 12.36
N MET A 224 3.04 5.81 12.01
CA MET A 224 3.25 5.37 10.63
C MET A 224 2.67 3.99 10.33
N GLU A 225 1.97 3.36 11.27
CA GLU A 225 1.42 2.02 11.10
C GLU A 225 -0.11 2.04 11.08
N PHE A 226 -0.67 1.29 10.14
CA PHE A 226 -2.09 1.24 9.85
C PHE A 226 -2.56 -0.18 9.60
N ARG A 227 -3.86 -0.40 9.78
CA ARG A 227 -4.56 -1.62 9.37
C ARG A 227 -5.66 -1.25 8.39
N ARG A 228 -5.89 -2.08 7.38
CA ARG A 228 -7.03 -1.89 6.46
C ARG A 228 -8.30 -2.37 7.15
N VAL A 229 -9.40 -1.59 7.06
CA VAL A 229 -10.72 -1.87 7.67
C VAL A 229 -11.81 -1.80 6.62
#